data_3f6be4bcfb2f93243d45539645a3955e
#
_entry.id   3f6be4bcfb2f93243d45539645a3955e
#
_cell.length_a   1.000
_cell.length_b   1.000
_cell.length_c   1.000
_cell.angle_alpha   90.00
_cell.angle_beta   90.00
_cell.angle_gamma   90.00
#
_symmetry.space_group_name_H-M   'P 1'
#
loop_
_entity.id
_entity.type
_entity.pdbx_description
1 polymer ?
#
loop_
_entity_poly.entity_id
_entity_poly.type
_entity_poly.pdbx_seq_one_letter_code
_entity_poly.pdbx_strand_id
1 'polypeptide(L)'
;MFMRQQTIPVLLFLGGLLLSCNSAKKTAGETFQLSPADEAMYTDVQRTTFNYFWEGAEPTSGLARERFHVDGVYPQNDKNVVTSGGGGFGVMAILVGIERGFITREQGLARLERIIGFLEKADSYHGVWPHWWNGETGKTKPFSRKDDGGDLVETSFMLQGLLTVRQYFKDGSEKEKALAGRIDSLWRAVDFNWYRNGKNVLYWHWSPNYGWEMNFPVRGYNECLIMYVLAAASPTHSVPAEVYHEGWAESGKINATPPAYGGYKLQMRHQGDAVNGGPLFWAHYSYLGLDPRGLKDRYADYWQENRNQTLINYQWCVDNPKGFKGYGPNSWGLTSSYSVRGYAGHAPSEKRDLGVLVPTAALSSMPYTPEQSMQALRHWYTAKKDSIFGPYGFYDAFSDHHNWYPKRYLAIDQGPIVVMMENHRSGLLWNLFMSAPEVQQGLRKLGFESPHLK
;
A
#
# COMPACT_ATOMS: atom_id res chain seq x y z
N MET A 1 -92.58 31.46 -12.19
CA MET A 1 -92.18 31.17 -10.83
C MET A 1 -90.87 30.35 -10.89
N PHE A 2 -89.73 31.05 -10.81
CA PHE A 2 -88.46 30.46 -11.06
C PHE A 2 -87.79 29.96 -9.78
N MET A 3 -87.50 28.65 -9.66
CA MET A 3 -86.65 28.09 -8.57
C MET A 3 -85.17 28.13 -9.00
N ARG A 4 -84.35 28.84 -8.20
CA ARG A 4 -82.89 28.83 -8.30
C ARG A 4 -82.36 27.59 -7.62
N GLN A 5 -81.60 26.77 -8.38
CA GLN A 5 -80.73 25.75 -7.82
C GLN A 5 -79.39 26.37 -7.37
N GLN A 6 -79.08 26.13 -6.07
CA GLN A 6 -77.76 26.45 -5.52
C GLN A 6 -76.81 25.26 -5.73
N THR A 7 -75.73 25.47 -6.41
CA THR A 7 -74.56 24.51 -6.56
C THR A 7 -73.58 24.80 -5.45
N ILE A 8 -73.25 23.77 -4.67
CA ILE A 8 -72.17 23.74 -3.67
C ILE A 8 -70.90 23.26 -4.34
N PRO A 9 -69.75 23.97 -4.25
CA PRO A 9 -68.49 23.45 -4.77
C PRO A 9 -67.82 22.50 -3.74
N VAL A 10 -67.54 21.29 -4.16
CA VAL A 10 -66.73 20.33 -3.44
C VAL A 10 -65.25 20.72 -3.65
N LEU A 11 -64.59 21.16 -2.56
CA LEU A 11 -63.13 21.34 -2.53
C LEU A 11 -62.44 19.98 -2.34
N LEU A 12 -61.76 19.48 -3.38
CA LEU A 12 -60.81 18.37 -3.27
C LEU A 12 -59.48 18.90 -2.74
N PHE A 13 -59.15 18.53 -1.50
CA PHE A 13 -57.78 18.69 -0.97
C PHE A 13 -56.88 17.58 -1.53
N LEU A 14 -56.05 17.90 -2.49
CA LEU A 14 -54.91 17.09 -2.85
C LEU A 14 -53.77 17.34 -1.86
N GLY A 15 -53.64 16.44 -0.89
CA GLY A 15 -52.45 16.38 -0.02
C GLY A 15 -51.25 15.88 -0.76
N GLY A 16 -50.42 16.78 -1.28
CA GLY A 16 -49.09 16.44 -1.82
C GLY A 16 -48.15 16.10 -0.69
N LEU A 17 -47.81 14.80 -0.53
CA LEU A 17 -46.64 14.38 0.28
C LEU A 17 -45.37 14.81 -0.44
N LEU A 18 -44.79 15.93 -0.03
CA LEU A 18 -43.44 16.30 -0.32
C LEU A 18 -42.51 15.40 0.50
N LEU A 19 -41.99 14.31 -0.10
CA LEU A 19 -40.83 13.58 0.41
C LEU A 19 -39.61 14.50 0.28
N SER A 20 -39.33 15.23 1.36
CA SER A 20 -38.10 15.98 1.52
C SER A 20 -36.96 14.99 1.69
N CYS A 21 -36.19 14.74 0.62
CA CYS A 21 -34.88 14.14 0.73
C CYS A 21 -33.96 15.12 1.48
N ASN A 22 -33.92 15.01 2.79
CA ASN A 22 -32.91 15.62 3.62
C ASN A 22 -31.57 14.88 3.37
N SER A 23 -30.83 15.27 2.34
CA SER A 23 -29.39 15.03 2.32
C SER A 23 -28.77 15.92 3.39
N ALA A 24 -28.62 15.36 4.59
CA ALA A 24 -27.86 16.01 5.67
C ALA A 24 -26.45 16.34 5.12
N LYS A 25 -26.16 17.62 4.96
CA LYS A 25 -24.79 18.09 4.77
C LYS A 25 -24.02 17.69 6.03
N LYS A 26 -23.17 16.65 5.93
CA LYS A 26 -22.23 16.31 6.98
C LYS A 26 -21.39 17.54 7.31
N THR A 27 -21.43 17.98 8.54
CA THR A 27 -20.55 19.03 9.07
C THR A 27 -19.11 18.55 8.97
N ALA A 28 -18.20 19.40 8.46
CA ALA A 28 -16.77 19.15 8.46
C ALA A 28 -16.29 18.94 9.92
N GLY A 29 -16.05 17.69 10.32
CA GLY A 29 -15.60 17.34 11.68
C GLY A 29 -16.07 15.97 12.21
N GLU A 30 -17.03 15.31 11.58
CA GLU A 30 -17.38 13.93 11.99
C GLU A 30 -16.33 12.94 11.48
N THR A 31 -15.58 12.35 12.41
CA THR A 31 -14.71 11.20 12.12
C THR A 31 -15.60 10.03 11.68
N PHE A 32 -15.24 9.39 10.56
CA PHE A 32 -15.91 8.18 10.09
C PHE A 32 -15.82 7.10 11.17
N GLN A 33 -16.98 6.59 11.62
CA GLN A 33 -17.04 5.53 12.61
C GLN A 33 -17.65 4.27 11.99
N LEU A 34 -17.05 3.12 12.27
CA LEU A 34 -17.58 1.83 11.86
C LEU A 34 -18.80 1.48 12.71
N SER A 35 -19.88 0.99 12.08
CA SER A 35 -20.96 0.34 12.81
C SER A 35 -20.47 -1.00 13.41
N PRO A 36 -21.14 -1.59 14.41
CA PRO A 36 -20.75 -2.90 14.95
C PRO A 36 -20.68 -4.01 13.89
N ALA A 37 -21.57 -3.97 12.89
CA ALA A 37 -21.57 -4.93 11.78
C ALA A 37 -20.37 -4.70 10.84
N ASP A 38 -20.03 -3.44 10.58
CA ASP A 38 -18.85 -3.08 9.80
C ASP A 38 -17.56 -3.47 10.52
N GLU A 39 -17.49 -3.27 11.83
CA GLU A 39 -16.32 -3.64 12.64
C GLU A 39 -16.07 -5.15 12.61
N ALA A 40 -17.13 -5.97 12.68
CA ALA A 40 -17.00 -7.43 12.57
C ALA A 40 -16.47 -7.84 11.19
N MET A 41 -17.02 -7.29 10.12
CA MET A 41 -16.56 -7.53 8.73
C MET A 41 -15.12 -7.05 8.52
N TYR A 42 -14.80 -5.86 8.98
CA TYR A 42 -13.47 -5.26 8.91
C TYR A 42 -12.43 -6.14 9.59
N THR A 43 -12.75 -6.63 10.80
CA THR A 43 -11.86 -7.51 11.57
C THR A 43 -11.71 -8.87 10.90
N ASP A 44 -12.77 -9.45 10.34
CA ASP A 44 -12.71 -10.74 9.62
C ASP A 44 -11.79 -10.63 8.38
N VAL A 45 -11.96 -9.58 7.58
CA VAL A 45 -11.11 -9.34 6.41
C VAL A 45 -9.66 -9.12 6.82
N GLN A 46 -9.40 -8.28 7.83
CA GLN A 46 -8.04 -8.02 8.31
C GLN A 46 -7.37 -9.30 8.83
N ARG A 47 -8.08 -10.11 9.64
CA ARG A 47 -7.58 -11.38 10.18
C ARG A 47 -7.31 -12.40 9.07
N THR A 48 -8.27 -12.56 8.15
CA THR A 48 -8.14 -13.54 7.06
C THR A 48 -6.98 -13.17 6.14
N THR A 49 -6.79 -11.86 5.86
CA THR A 49 -5.66 -11.37 5.07
C THR A 49 -4.33 -11.51 5.82
N PHE A 50 -4.32 -11.28 7.14
CA PHE A 50 -3.15 -11.54 8.00
C PHE A 50 -2.67 -13.00 7.88
N ASN A 51 -3.55 -13.97 7.73
CA ASN A 51 -3.19 -15.37 7.60
C ASN A 51 -2.34 -15.68 6.37
N TYR A 52 -2.34 -14.82 5.34
CA TYR A 52 -1.38 -14.92 4.24
C TYR A 52 0.07 -14.87 4.75
N PHE A 53 0.36 -13.99 5.71
CA PHE A 53 1.68 -13.79 6.31
C PHE A 53 1.97 -14.74 7.46
N TRP A 54 0.93 -15.37 8.02
CA TRP A 54 1.07 -16.27 9.15
C TRP A 54 1.07 -17.75 8.74
N GLU A 55 -0.02 -18.21 8.14
CA GLU A 55 -0.19 -19.61 7.71
C GLU A 55 0.37 -19.83 6.30
N GLY A 56 0.20 -18.85 5.40
CA GLY A 56 0.66 -18.88 4.03
C GLY A 56 2.16 -18.62 3.84
N ALA A 57 2.88 -18.22 4.89
CA ALA A 57 4.31 -17.94 4.85
C ALA A 57 5.13 -19.18 4.40
N GLU A 58 6.33 -18.92 3.87
CA GLU A 58 7.28 -19.98 3.58
C GLU A 58 7.86 -20.51 4.92
N PRO A 59 7.80 -21.84 5.18
CA PRO A 59 8.03 -22.37 6.52
C PRO A 59 9.48 -22.29 7.00
N THR A 60 10.48 -22.31 6.13
CA THR A 60 11.91 -22.25 6.49
C THR A 60 12.32 -20.84 6.87
N SER A 61 12.07 -19.89 6.01
CA SER A 61 12.40 -18.47 6.22
C SER A 61 11.43 -17.78 7.19
N GLY A 62 10.17 -18.21 7.21
CA GLY A 62 9.08 -17.51 7.89
C GLY A 62 8.58 -16.26 7.16
N LEU A 63 9.20 -15.90 6.03
CA LEU A 63 8.82 -14.75 5.20
C LEU A 63 7.56 -15.03 4.38
N ALA A 64 6.94 -13.94 3.94
CA ALA A 64 5.83 -14.01 2.98
C ALA A 64 6.30 -14.64 1.67
N ARG A 65 5.56 -15.64 1.17
CA ARG A 65 5.69 -16.07 -0.22
C ARG A 65 5.39 -14.89 -1.12
N GLU A 66 6.13 -14.76 -2.21
CA GLU A 66 5.85 -13.70 -3.18
C GLU A 66 4.41 -13.82 -3.70
N ARG A 67 4.00 -15.06 -4.01
CA ARG A 67 2.65 -15.40 -4.49
C ARG A 67 2.11 -16.67 -3.83
N PHE A 68 0.79 -16.76 -3.81
CA PHE A 68 0.11 -17.99 -3.40
C PHE A 68 -1.04 -18.29 -4.37
N HIS A 69 -1.01 -19.49 -4.96
CA HIS A 69 -2.05 -19.99 -5.85
C HIS A 69 -2.82 -21.09 -5.16
N VAL A 70 -4.14 -20.95 -5.02
CA VAL A 70 -5.00 -21.92 -4.32
C VAL A 70 -5.03 -23.27 -5.01
N ASP A 71 -4.89 -23.29 -6.34
CA ASP A 71 -4.82 -24.51 -7.15
C ASP A 71 -3.45 -25.22 -7.06
N GLY A 72 -2.47 -24.63 -6.39
CA GLY A 72 -1.12 -25.17 -6.25
C GLY A 72 -0.27 -25.17 -7.52
N VAL A 73 -0.75 -24.53 -8.60
CA VAL A 73 -0.04 -24.45 -9.88
C VAL A 73 0.79 -23.17 -9.93
N TYR A 74 2.10 -23.32 -9.90
CA TYR A 74 3.05 -22.19 -9.90
C TYR A 74 3.89 -22.20 -11.17
N PRO A 75 4.05 -21.03 -11.85
CA PRO A 75 4.99 -20.90 -12.95
C PRO A 75 6.41 -21.06 -12.44
N GLN A 76 7.31 -21.65 -13.21
CA GLN A 76 8.76 -21.69 -12.95
C GLN A 76 9.17 -22.19 -11.54
N ASN A 77 8.35 -23.04 -10.90
CA ASN A 77 8.58 -23.54 -9.53
C ASN A 77 8.65 -22.43 -8.47
N ASP A 78 7.84 -21.38 -8.59
CA ASP A 78 7.87 -20.19 -7.71
C ASP A 78 7.20 -20.42 -6.34
N LYS A 79 6.77 -21.64 -6.03
CA LYS A 79 6.05 -21.95 -4.76
C LYS A 79 6.81 -21.53 -3.50
N ASN A 80 8.15 -21.63 -3.49
CA ASN A 80 9.02 -21.30 -2.34
C ASN A 80 9.78 -20.00 -2.53
N VAL A 81 9.37 -19.16 -3.49
CA VAL A 81 9.91 -17.81 -3.66
C VAL A 81 9.33 -16.89 -2.60
N VAL A 82 10.20 -16.18 -1.89
CA VAL A 82 9.86 -15.14 -0.93
C VAL A 82 10.34 -13.80 -1.45
N THR A 83 9.64 -12.74 -1.06
CA THR A 83 9.88 -11.37 -1.55
C THR A 83 10.38 -10.45 -0.44
N SER A 84 11.28 -9.52 -0.77
CA SER A 84 11.79 -8.55 0.20
C SER A 84 10.75 -7.49 0.54
N GLY A 85 10.15 -6.81 -0.42
CA GLY A 85 9.17 -5.76 -0.13
C GLY A 85 7.90 -6.27 0.53
N GLY A 86 7.24 -7.26 -0.07
CA GLY A 86 6.08 -7.90 0.54
C GLY A 86 6.38 -8.57 1.88
N GLY A 87 7.63 -9.04 2.09
CA GLY A 87 8.13 -9.51 3.39
C GLY A 87 8.20 -8.39 4.42
N GLY A 88 8.61 -7.18 4.03
CA GLY A 88 8.60 -5.98 4.87
C GLY A 88 7.18 -5.59 5.32
N PHE A 89 6.20 -5.70 4.42
CA PHE A 89 4.79 -5.52 4.78
C PHE A 89 4.30 -6.65 5.70
N GLY A 90 4.78 -7.86 5.49
CA GLY A 90 4.48 -9.03 6.31
C GLY A 90 4.94 -8.90 7.76
N VAL A 91 6.15 -8.35 8.01
CA VAL A 91 6.60 -8.14 9.40
C VAL A 91 5.78 -7.07 10.12
N MET A 92 5.25 -6.06 9.40
CA MET A 92 4.26 -5.13 9.96
C MET A 92 2.93 -5.85 10.25
N ALA A 93 2.48 -6.72 9.35
CA ALA A 93 1.26 -7.50 9.56
C ALA A 93 1.37 -8.41 10.80
N ILE A 94 2.56 -8.94 11.13
CA ILE A 94 2.80 -9.71 12.36
C ILE A 94 2.55 -8.83 13.60
N LEU A 95 2.97 -7.57 13.60
CA LEU A 95 2.67 -6.64 14.70
C LEU A 95 1.17 -6.41 14.85
N VAL A 96 0.46 -6.24 13.72
CA VAL A 96 -1.01 -6.15 13.73
C VAL A 96 -1.62 -7.42 14.32
N GLY A 97 -1.11 -8.59 13.95
CA GLY A 97 -1.57 -9.88 14.50
C GLY A 97 -1.41 -9.98 16.02
N ILE A 98 -0.32 -9.45 16.58
CA ILE A 98 -0.10 -9.38 18.03
C ILE A 98 -1.10 -8.41 18.67
N GLU A 99 -1.19 -7.18 18.19
CA GLU A 99 -2.04 -6.14 18.77
C GLU A 99 -3.54 -6.46 18.69
N ARG A 100 -3.97 -7.18 17.65
CA ARG A 100 -5.35 -7.63 17.48
C ARG A 100 -5.66 -8.95 18.15
N GLY A 101 -4.67 -9.59 18.79
CA GLY A 101 -4.83 -10.89 19.44
C GLY A 101 -5.12 -12.04 18.46
N PHE A 102 -4.69 -11.92 17.20
CA PHE A 102 -4.75 -13.03 16.23
C PHE A 102 -3.69 -14.08 16.56
N ILE A 103 -2.58 -13.64 17.11
CA ILE A 103 -1.47 -14.45 17.63
C ILE A 103 -1.01 -13.88 18.98
N THR A 104 -0.28 -14.67 19.76
CA THR A 104 0.34 -14.16 20.98
C THR A 104 1.63 -13.38 20.67
N ARG A 105 2.06 -12.54 21.62
CA ARG A 105 3.32 -11.79 21.50
C ARG A 105 4.53 -12.72 21.35
N GLU A 106 4.56 -13.83 22.08
CA GLU A 106 5.62 -14.84 22.01
C GLU A 106 5.65 -15.53 20.63
N GLN A 107 4.49 -15.86 20.07
CA GLN A 107 4.40 -16.43 18.73
C GLN A 107 4.94 -15.47 17.68
N GLY A 108 4.54 -14.18 17.75
CA GLY A 108 5.02 -13.14 16.87
C GLY A 108 6.53 -12.93 16.98
N LEU A 109 7.07 -12.84 18.21
CA LEU A 109 8.51 -12.72 18.47
C LEU A 109 9.28 -13.90 17.85
N ALA A 110 8.85 -15.14 18.09
CA ALA A 110 9.51 -16.34 17.55
C ALA A 110 9.50 -16.36 16.01
N ARG A 111 8.42 -15.89 15.37
CA ARG A 111 8.36 -15.76 13.90
C ARG A 111 9.35 -14.69 13.40
N LEU A 112 9.41 -13.54 14.06
CA LEU A 112 10.32 -12.45 13.70
C LEU A 112 11.79 -12.83 13.90
N GLU A 113 12.12 -13.55 14.98
CA GLU A 113 13.47 -14.10 15.18
C GLU A 113 13.90 -15.02 14.03
N ARG A 114 13.00 -15.85 13.52
CA ARG A 114 13.24 -16.72 12.35
C ARG A 114 13.50 -15.89 11.10
N ILE A 115 12.65 -14.90 10.83
CA ILE A 115 12.78 -14.01 9.67
C ILE A 115 14.12 -13.27 9.72
N ILE A 116 14.48 -12.67 10.86
CA ILE A 116 15.76 -11.97 11.02
C ILE A 116 16.92 -12.93 10.83
N GLY A 117 16.85 -14.14 11.40
CA GLY A 117 17.89 -15.17 11.22
C GLY A 117 18.06 -15.64 9.77
N PHE A 118 17.02 -15.55 8.94
CA PHE A 118 17.10 -15.77 7.51
C PHE A 118 17.77 -14.58 6.80
N LEU A 119 17.32 -13.35 7.07
CA LEU A 119 17.84 -12.14 6.44
C LEU A 119 19.34 -11.92 6.70
N GLU A 120 19.85 -12.31 7.87
CA GLU A 120 21.27 -12.24 8.23
C GLU A 120 22.15 -13.16 7.37
N LYS A 121 21.59 -14.20 6.77
CA LYS A 121 22.32 -15.25 6.05
C LYS A 121 22.03 -15.27 4.54
N ALA A 122 20.92 -14.67 4.15
CA ALA A 122 20.48 -14.62 2.76
C ALA A 122 21.39 -13.75 1.91
N ASP A 123 21.42 -14.01 0.60
CA ASP A 123 22.19 -13.20 -0.33
C ASP A 123 21.81 -11.73 -0.23
N SER A 124 22.82 -10.86 -0.18
CA SER A 124 22.71 -9.42 -0.20
C SER A 124 23.89 -8.78 -0.94
N TYR A 125 23.71 -7.56 -1.41
CA TYR A 125 24.64 -6.87 -2.29
C TYR A 125 24.85 -5.45 -1.77
N HIS A 126 26.02 -5.19 -1.15
CA HIS A 126 26.26 -3.94 -0.41
C HIS A 126 25.19 -3.67 0.68
N GLY A 127 24.76 -4.75 1.36
CA GLY A 127 23.71 -4.71 2.38
C GLY A 127 22.28 -4.63 1.83
N VAL A 128 22.10 -4.53 0.52
CA VAL A 128 20.81 -4.47 -0.16
C VAL A 128 20.37 -5.87 -0.57
N TRP A 129 19.16 -6.25 -0.24
CA TRP A 129 18.58 -7.54 -0.57
C TRP A 129 18.05 -7.56 -2.01
N PRO A 130 18.01 -8.77 -2.64
CA PRO A 130 17.39 -8.91 -3.95
C PRO A 130 15.86 -8.76 -3.87
N HIS A 131 15.24 -8.61 -5.02
CA HIS A 131 13.79 -8.60 -5.16
C HIS A 131 13.17 -9.89 -4.57
N TRP A 132 13.73 -11.05 -4.95
CA TRP A 132 13.31 -12.37 -4.53
C TRP A 132 14.45 -13.25 -4.06
N TRP A 133 14.12 -14.13 -3.11
CA TRP A 133 14.94 -15.28 -2.73
C TRP A 133 14.20 -16.60 -2.92
N ASN A 134 14.94 -17.68 -3.04
CA ASN A 134 14.46 -18.98 -2.65
C ASN A 134 14.37 -19.02 -1.12
N GLY A 135 13.18 -19.20 -0.56
CA GLY A 135 12.92 -19.14 0.88
C GLY A 135 13.57 -20.26 1.70
N GLU A 136 13.92 -21.37 1.08
CA GLU A 136 14.60 -22.50 1.73
C GLU A 136 16.11 -22.28 1.85
N THR A 137 16.70 -21.63 0.84
CA THR A 137 18.17 -21.53 0.73
C THR A 137 18.74 -20.13 0.98
N GLY A 138 17.91 -19.10 0.92
CA GLY A 138 18.36 -17.69 0.99
C GLY A 138 19.10 -17.22 -0.27
N LYS A 139 19.11 -18.01 -1.34
CA LYS A 139 19.78 -17.64 -2.59
C LYS A 139 18.88 -16.75 -3.43
N THR A 140 19.48 -15.75 -4.07
CA THR A 140 18.79 -14.84 -5.00
C THR A 140 18.06 -15.61 -6.09
N LYS A 141 16.77 -15.35 -6.26
CA LYS A 141 15.97 -15.74 -7.41
C LYS A 141 15.85 -14.50 -8.31
N PRO A 142 16.48 -14.47 -9.49
CA PRO A 142 16.40 -13.32 -10.38
C PRO A 142 14.95 -12.96 -10.75
N PHE A 143 14.56 -11.70 -10.59
CA PHE A 143 13.30 -11.18 -11.08
C PHE A 143 13.29 -11.09 -12.61
N SER A 144 14.42 -10.67 -13.15
CA SER A 144 14.70 -10.69 -14.60
C SER A 144 16.19 -10.92 -14.85
N ARG A 145 16.59 -11.03 -16.11
CA ARG A 145 17.97 -11.29 -16.48
C ARG A 145 18.98 -10.30 -15.86
N LYS A 146 18.62 -9.01 -15.78
CA LYS A 146 19.49 -7.96 -15.24
C LYS A 146 19.14 -7.53 -13.81
N ASP A 147 18.06 -8.09 -13.28
CA ASP A 147 17.59 -7.92 -11.92
C ASP A 147 17.86 -9.23 -11.16
N ASP A 148 19.14 -9.47 -10.93
CA ASP A 148 19.69 -10.67 -10.31
C ASP A 148 20.62 -10.33 -9.13
N GLY A 149 20.47 -9.13 -8.58
CA GLY A 149 21.29 -8.59 -7.51
C GLY A 149 20.48 -7.78 -6.51
N GLY A 150 21.04 -6.67 -6.03
CA GLY A 150 20.38 -5.83 -5.03
C GLY A 150 19.26 -4.96 -5.60
N ASP A 151 18.12 -5.00 -4.97
CA ASP A 151 16.95 -4.15 -5.21
C ASP A 151 16.76 -3.19 -4.05
N LEU A 152 17.11 -1.91 -4.24
CA LEU A 152 17.09 -0.90 -3.18
C LEU A 152 15.67 -0.50 -2.80
N VAL A 153 14.72 -0.56 -3.74
CA VAL A 153 13.32 -0.20 -3.49
C VAL A 153 12.67 -1.25 -2.61
N GLU A 154 12.75 -2.52 -2.99
CA GLU A 154 12.21 -3.64 -2.22
C GLU A 154 12.88 -3.75 -0.84
N THR A 155 14.21 -3.52 -0.78
CA THR A 155 14.96 -3.43 0.49
C THR A 155 14.43 -2.30 1.37
N SER A 156 14.06 -1.16 0.79
CA SER A 156 13.51 -0.03 1.55
C SER A 156 12.14 -0.36 2.16
N PHE A 157 11.32 -1.13 1.48
CA PHE A 157 10.05 -1.63 2.05
C PHE A 157 10.31 -2.63 3.18
N MET A 158 11.29 -3.53 3.04
CA MET A 158 11.69 -4.41 4.14
C MET A 158 12.19 -3.60 5.35
N LEU A 159 13.07 -2.62 5.14
CA LEU A 159 13.59 -1.77 6.22
C LEU A 159 12.50 -0.94 6.90
N GLN A 160 11.53 -0.43 6.16
CA GLN A 160 10.35 0.23 6.73
C GLN A 160 9.64 -0.69 7.74
N GLY A 161 9.42 -1.95 7.36
CA GLY A 161 8.85 -2.95 8.25
C GLY A 161 9.75 -3.27 9.46
N LEU A 162 11.03 -3.51 9.22
CA LEU A 162 11.99 -3.87 10.27
C LEU A 162 12.18 -2.74 11.29
N LEU A 163 12.27 -1.49 10.85
CA LEU A 163 12.36 -0.34 11.77
C LEU A 163 11.09 -0.18 12.61
N THR A 164 9.91 -0.48 12.04
CA THR A 164 8.66 -0.53 12.80
C THR A 164 8.70 -1.62 13.87
N VAL A 165 9.19 -2.82 13.53
CA VAL A 165 9.39 -3.94 14.48
C VAL A 165 10.40 -3.56 15.56
N ARG A 166 11.52 -2.92 15.20
CA ARG A 166 12.52 -2.44 16.15
C ARG A 166 11.89 -1.51 17.19
N GLN A 167 11.10 -0.56 16.74
CA GLN A 167 10.45 0.40 17.64
C GLN A 167 9.40 -0.26 18.54
N TYR A 168 8.73 -1.32 18.09
CA TYR A 168 7.76 -2.06 18.87
C TYR A 168 8.40 -2.86 20.04
N PHE A 169 9.61 -3.39 19.82
CA PHE A 169 10.27 -4.28 20.77
C PHE A 169 11.44 -3.67 21.57
N LYS A 170 11.91 -2.47 21.23
CA LYS A 170 13.14 -1.87 21.81
C LYS A 170 13.16 -1.71 23.34
N ASP A 171 12.00 -1.56 23.95
CA ASP A 171 11.84 -1.34 25.38
C ASP A 171 11.27 -2.58 26.12
N GLY A 172 11.20 -3.73 25.44
CA GLY A 172 10.64 -4.97 25.96
C GLY A 172 11.61 -5.82 26.77
N SER A 173 11.37 -7.15 26.77
CA SER A 173 12.25 -8.14 27.40
C SER A 173 13.64 -8.18 26.75
N GLU A 174 14.60 -8.86 27.40
CA GLU A 174 15.96 -9.00 26.86
C GLU A 174 16.00 -9.68 25.47
N LYS A 175 15.11 -10.64 25.21
CA LYS A 175 14.97 -11.26 23.88
C LYS A 175 14.48 -10.25 22.84
N GLU A 176 13.51 -9.43 23.20
CA GLU A 176 12.95 -8.40 22.33
C GLU A 176 13.97 -7.30 22.02
N LYS A 177 14.73 -6.85 23.03
CA LYS A 177 15.85 -5.92 22.84
C LYS A 177 16.94 -6.51 21.95
N ALA A 178 17.25 -7.81 22.13
CA ALA A 178 18.22 -8.50 21.29
C ALA A 178 17.74 -8.55 19.82
N LEU A 179 16.46 -8.83 19.56
CA LEU A 179 15.87 -8.76 18.22
C LEU A 179 16.00 -7.34 17.63
N ALA A 180 15.66 -6.31 18.42
CA ALA A 180 15.78 -4.92 17.99
C ALA A 180 17.23 -4.54 17.64
N GLY A 181 18.21 -5.03 18.38
CA GLY A 181 19.65 -4.84 18.11
C GLY A 181 20.10 -5.52 16.80
N ARG A 182 19.59 -6.73 16.50
CA ARG A 182 19.87 -7.43 15.23
C ARG A 182 19.29 -6.66 14.06
N ILE A 183 18.09 -6.14 14.18
CA ILE A 183 17.45 -5.28 13.16
C ILE A 183 18.29 -4.02 12.92
N ASP A 184 18.78 -3.38 14.00
CA ASP A 184 19.66 -2.19 13.88
C ASP A 184 20.94 -2.51 13.10
N SER A 185 21.52 -3.70 13.30
CA SER A 185 22.70 -4.15 12.56
C SER A 185 22.42 -4.33 11.07
N LEU A 186 21.30 -4.94 10.70
CA LEU A 186 20.86 -5.08 9.30
C LEU A 186 20.61 -3.70 8.65
N TRP A 187 19.96 -2.81 9.35
CA TRP A 187 19.72 -1.43 8.91
C TRP A 187 21.03 -0.68 8.60
N ARG A 188 22.00 -0.76 9.50
CA ARG A 188 23.30 -0.11 9.37
C ARG A 188 24.17 -0.67 8.26
N ALA A 189 23.93 -1.90 7.82
CA ALA A 189 24.71 -2.56 6.77
C ALA A 189 24.33 -2.10 5.36
N VAL A 190 23.18 -1.44 5.17
CA VAL A 190 22.71 -1.02 3.84
C VAL A 190 23.48 0.20 3.35
N ASP A 191 24.22 0.04 2.25
CA ASP A 191 24.99 1.12 1.64
C ASP A 191 24.17 1.90 0.60
N PHE A 192 23.36 2.84 1.06
CA PHE A 192 22.60 3.75 0.20
C PHE A 192 23.50 4.61 -0.70
N ASN A 193 24.71 4.94 -0.23
CA ASN A 193 25.64 5.77 -1.00
C ASN A 193 26.19 5.02 -2.22
N TRP A 194 26.38 3.69 -2.12
CA TRP A 194 26.71 2.85 -3.26
C TRP A 194 25.66 2.97 -4.37
N TYR A 195 24.37 2.91 -3.99
CA TYR A 195 23.25 2.93 -4.94
C TYR A 195 22.97 4.29 -5.57
N ARG A 196 23.79 5.30 -5.33
CA ARG A 196 23.83 6.55 -6.10
C ARG A 196 24.59 6.39 -7.41
N ASN A 197 25.45 5.40 -7.57
CA ASN A 197 26.37 5.28 -8.70
C ASN A 197 27.12 6.61 -8.97
N GLY A 198 27.55 7.29 -7.89
CA GLY A 198 28.26 8.56 -7.93
C GLY A 198 27.43 9.79 -8.35
N LYS A 199 26.11 9.68 -8.45
CA LYS A 199 25.21 10.78 -8.89
C LYS A 199 24.27 11.23 -7.78
N ASN A 200 23.58 12.36 -7.99
CA ASN A 200 22.55 12.88 -7.09
C ASN A 200 21.17 12.26 -7.41
N VAL A 201 21.10 10.93 -7.42
CA VAL A 201 19.88 10.14 -7.59
C VAL A 201 20.12 8.73 -7.08
N LEU A 202 19.11 8.05 -6.59
CA LEU A 202 19.17 6.63 -6.23
C LEU A 202 18.76 5.77 -7.42
N TYR A 203 19.44 4.65 -7.58
CA TYR A 203 19.15 3.65 -8.59
C TYR A 203 18.39 2.48 -7.97
N TRP A 204 17.46 1.89 -8.72
CA TRP A 204 16.64 0.78 -8.28
C TRP A 204 17.46 -0.48 -8.04
N HIS A 205 18.31 -0.84 -9.04
CA HIS A 205 19.05 -2.11 -9.03
C HIS A 205 20.55 -1.94 -9.20
N TRP A 206 21.27 -2.89 -8.62
CA TRP A 206 22.65 -3.20 -8.99
C TRP A 206 22.79 -4.73 -9.14
N SER A 207 23.44 -5.18 -10.22
CA SER A 207 23.67 -6.58 -10.54
C SER A 207 25.13 -6.97 -10.36
N PRO A 208 25.45 -8.09 -9.69
CA PRO A 208 26.83 -8.59 -9.63
C PRO A 208 27.35 -9.05 -11.00
N ASN A 209 26.48 -9.38 -11.96
CA ASN A 209 26.82 -9.86 -13.28
C ASN A 209 26.78 -8.78 -14.36
N TYR A 210 25.90 -7.78 -14.21
CA TYR A 210 25.67 -6.73 -15.21
C TYR A 210 25.94 -5.32 -14.69
N GLY A 211 26.36 -5.15 -13.42
CA GLY A 211 26.62 -3.84 -12.83
C GLY A 211 25.39 -2.93 -12.89
N TRP A 212 25.55 -1.75 -13.46
CA TRP A 212 24.52 -0.73 -13.61
C TRP A 212 23.76 -0.76 -14.95
N GLU A 213 23.80 -1.87 -15.68
CA GLU A 213 23.20 -1.94 -17.03
C GLU A 213 21.68 -1.76 -17.07
N MET A 214 20.94 -2.02 -15.95
CA MET A 214 19.51 -1.66 -15.85
C MET A 214 19.31 -0.16 -15.98
N ASN A 215 20.27 0.65 -15.49
CA ASN A 215 20.29 2.11 -15.56
C ASN A 215 18.93 2.73 -15.24
N PHE A 216 18.36 2.34 -14.10
CA PHE A 216 17.01 2.76 -13.68
C PHE A 216 17.09 3.73 -12.48
N PRO A 217 17.38 5.03 -12.73
CA PRO A 217 17.29 6.04 -11.68
C PRO A 217 15.82 6.27 -11.29
N VAL A 218 15.54 6.30 -9.98
CA VAL A 218 14.20 6.49 -9.46
C VAL A 218 13.87 7.97 -9.36
N ARG A 219 12.89 8.44 -10.12
CA ARG A 219 12.50 9.84 -10.24
C ARG A 219 10.99 10.04 -10.30
N GLY A 220 10.53 11.16 -9.82
CA GLY A 220 9.12 11.54 -9.85
C GLY A 220 8.29 10.85 -8.78
N TYR A 221 7.03 11.28 -8.59
CA TYR A 221 6.16 10.67 -7.61
C TYR A 221 5.78 9.25 -8.03
N ASN A 222 6.09 8.32 -7.15
CA ASN A 222 5.83 6.89 -7.22
C ASN A 222 5.88 6.29 -5.79
N GLU A 223 5.93 4.97 -5.68
CA GLU A 223 6.02 4.24 -4.41
C GLU A 223 7.32 4.44 -3.61
N CYS A 224 8.35 5.04 -4.21
CA CYS A 224 9.73 4.98 -3.71
C CYS A 224 10.14 6.14 -2.77
N LEU A 225 9.21 7.01 -2.31
CA LEU A 225 9.57 8.11 -1.40
C LEU A 225 10.29 7.59 -0.15
N ILE A 226 9.86 6.46 0.40
CA ILE A 226 10.46 5.85 1.60
C ILE A 226 11.94 5.52 1.40
N MET A 227 12.36 5.13 0.19
CA MET A 227 13.75 4.85 -0.13
C MET A 227 14.65 6.09 0.05
N TYR A 228 14.19 7.26 -0.37
CA TYR A 228 14.90 8.53 -0.20
C TYR A 228 14.92 9.00 1.26
N VAL A 229 13.82 8.80 1.98
CA VAL A 229 13.75 9.09 3.43
C VAL A 229 14.75 8.23 4.18
N LEU A 230 14.77 6.91 3.93
CA LEU A 230 15.70 6.00 4.58
C LEU A 230 17.16 6.27 4.20
N ALA A 231 17.42 6.59 2.95
CA ALA A 231 18.78 6.95 2.50
C ALA A 231 19.31 8.21 3.20
N ALA A 232 18.46 9.23 3.40
CA ALA A 232 18.83 10.41 4.18
C ALA A 232 18.96 10.12 5.68
N ALA A 233 18.18 9.16 6.19
CA ALA A 233 18.13 8.75 7.60
C ALA A 233 19.26 7.78 8.00
N SER A 234 19.94 7.13 7.03
CA SER A 234 20.94 6.10 7.32
C SER A 234 22.00 6.60 8.30
N PRO A 235 22.27 5.87 9.39
CA PRO A 235 23.26 6.28 10.38
C PRO A 235 24.71 6.02 9.94
N THR A 236 24.94 5.23 8.90
CA THR A 236 26.26 4.78 8.42
C THR A 236 26.55 5.21 7.00
N HIS A 237 25.58 5.15 6.11
CA HIS A 237 25.71 5.41 4.66
C HIS A 237 24.72 6.44 4.17
N SER A 238 24.56 7.53 4.94
CA SER A 238 23.62 8.60 4.62
C SER A 238 23.99 9.33 3.33
N VAL A 239 22.98 9.68 2.55
CA VAL A 239 23.14 10.47 1.32
C VAL A 239 22.81 11.95 1.58
N PRO A 240 23.42 12.91 0.85
CA PRO A 240 23.08 14.33 0.96
C PRO A 240 21.65 14.63 0.46
N ALA A 241 21.06 15.75 0.93
CA ALA A 241 19.69 16.13 0.59
C ALA A 241 19.49 16.38 -0.92
N GLU A 242 20.54 16.76 -1.63
CA GLU A 242 20.55 16.97 -3.07
C GLU A 242 20.12 15.71 -3.83
N VAL A 243 20.41 14.52 -3.29
CA VAL A 243 19.97 13.24 -3.89
C VAL A 243 18.44 13.15 -3.98
N TYR A 244 17.74 13.67 -2.99
CA TYR A 244 16.28 13.79 -3.00
C TYR A 244 15.83 14.90 -3.94
N HIS A 245 16.38 16.10 -3.79
CA HIS A 245 15.92 17.27 -4.51
C HIS A 245 16.22 17.25 -6.01
N GLU A 246 17.40 16.79 -6.40
CA GLU A 246 17.81 16.68 -7.81
C GLU A 246 17.40 15.33 -8.41
N GLY A 247 17.41 14.27 -7.60
CA GLY A 247 17.05 12.93 -8.01
C GLY A 247 15.54 12.76 -8.12
N TRP A 248 14.89 12.49 -6.99
CA TRP A 248 13.45 12.18 -6.96
C TRP A 248 12.58 13.37 -7.40
N ALA A 249 12.84 14.54 -6.88
CA ALA A 249 12.07 15.76 -7.20
C ALA A 249 12.50 16.45 -8.51
N GLU A 250 13.53 15.93 -9.20
CA GLU A 250 14.01 16.43 -10.49
C GLU A 250 14.25 17.95 -10.50
N SER A 251 14.86 18.48 -9.43
CA SER A 251 15.11 19.94 -9.23
C SER A 251 13.83 20.78 -9.31
N GLY A 252 12.71 20.25 -8.84
CA GLY A 252 11.40 20.91 -8.80
C GLY A 252 10.50 20.64 -10.02
N LYS A 253 10.95 19.90 -11.04
CA LYS A 253 10.10 19.52 -12.19
C LYS A 253 8.92 18.64 -11.77
N ILE A 254 9.00 18.01 -10.60
CA ILE A 254 7.92 17.22 -10.02
C ILE A 254 6.62 18.02 -9.82
N ASN A 255 6.71 19.37 -9.69
CA ASN A 255 5.54 20.24 -9.54
C ASN A 255 4.80 20.56 -10.86
N ALA A 256 5.21 19.99 -11.98
CA ALA A 256 4.48 20.12 -13.24
C ALA A 256 3.20 19.27 -13.19
N THR A 257 2.13 19.80 -12.61
CA THR A 257 0.89 19.07 -12.33
C THR A 257 0.02 18.86 -13.56
N PRO A 258 -0.63 17.68 -13.68
CA PRO A 258 -1.62 17.45 -14.72
C PRO A 258 -2.92 18.24 -14.48
N PRO A 259 -3.85 18.29 -15.46
CA PRO A 259 -5.19 18.79 -15.24
C PRO A 259 -5.93 18.01 -14.13
N ALA A 260 -6.91 18.66 -13.49
CA ALA A 260 -7.77 18.00 -12.52
C ALA A 260 -8.68 16.96 -13.20
N TYR A 261 -8.97 15.85 -12.50
CA TYR A 261 -9.96 14.85 -12.90
C TYR A 261 -11.03 14.71 -11.81
N GLY A 262 -12.30 14.72 -12.18
CA GLY A 262 -13.40 14.60 -11.22
C GLY A 262 -13.43 15.69 -10.13
N GLY A 263 -12.83 16.84 -10.38
CA GLY A 263 -12.68 17.92 -9.41
C GLY A 263 -11.46 17.78 -8.49
N TYR A 264 -10.68 16.72 -8.60
CA TYR A 264 -9.48 16.46 -7.80
C TYR A 264 -8.21 16.78 -8.60
N LYS A 265 -7.24 17.45 -7.97
CA LYS A 265 -5.99 17.87 -8.60
C LYS A 265 -4.80 17.28 -7.85
N LEU A 266 -3.89 16.65 -8.58
CA LEU A 266 -2.59 16.23 -8.07
C LEU A 266 -1.67 17.44 -7.89
N GLN A 267 -0.85 17.43 -6.85
CA GLN A 267 0.14 18.47 -6.58
C GLN A 267 1.47 18.18 -7.27
N MET A 268 1.71 16.90 -7.56
CA MET A 268 2.94 16.42 -8.18
C MET A 268 2.67 15.70 -9.50
N ARG A 269 3.68 15.70 -10.36
CA ARG A 269 3.70 14.87 -11.56
C ARG A 269 4.06 13.45 -11.17
N HIS A 270 3.18 12.52 -11.44
CA HIS A 270 3.44 11.11 -11.27
C HIS A 270 4.40 10.58 -12.35
N GLN A 271 5.17 9.54 -12.01
CA GLN A 271 6.14 8.95 -12.92
C GLN A 271 5.50 8.48 -14.23
N GLY A 272 6.19 8.66 -15.34
CA GLY A 272 5.75 8.27 -16.67
C GLY A 272 4.64 9.15 -17.23
N ASP A 273 3.66 8.54 -17.90
CA ASP A 273 2.52 9.18 -18.57
C ASP A 273 1.21 9.13 -17.73
N ALA A 274 1.34 9.07 -16.41
CA ALA A 274 0.22 8.89 -15.48
C ALA A 274 -0.55 10.20 -15.24
N VAL A 275 -1.25 10.72 -16.25
CA VAL A 275 -1.95 12.02 -16.22
C VAL A 275 -3.01 12.09 -15.12
N ASN A 276 -3.75 10.99 -14.88
CA ASN A 276 -4.77 10.90 -13.83
C ASN A 276 -4.26 10.18 -12.57
N GLY A 277 -2.95 10.19 -12.33
CA GLY A 277 -2.29 9.39 -11.33
C GLY A 277 -1.88 8.01 -11.83
N GLY A 278 -0.84 7.45 -11.22
CA GLY A 278 -0.39 6.08 -11.47
C GLY A 278 -1.25 5.02 -10.79
N PRO A 279 -0.80 3.75 -10.82
CA PRO A 279 -1.36 2.67 -10.01
C PRO A 279 -1.47 3.10 -8.53
N LEU A 280 -2.53 2.70 -7.86
CA LEU A 280 -2.86 3.27 -6.54
C LEU A 280 -1.91 2.83 -5.42
N PHE A 281 -1.13 1.76 -5.62
CA PHE A 281 -0.09 1.35 -4.67
C PHE A 281 0.97 2.45 -4.44
N TRP A 282 1.11 3.43 -5.34
CA TRP A 282 1.98 4.59 -5.15
C TRP A 282 1.55 5.46 -3.96
N ALA A 283 0.27 5.47 -3.64
CA ALA A 283 -0.26 6.14 -2.44
C ALA A 283 -0.18 5.27 -1.17
N HIS A 284 0.28 4.01 -1.28
CA HIS A 284 0.24 3.07 -0.16
C HIS A 284 1.63 2.67 0.33
N TYR A 285 2.53 2.17 -0.52
CA TYR A 285 3.72 1.42 -0.08
C TYR A 285 4.70 2.25 0.77
N SER A 286 5.04 3.46 0.36
CA SER A 286 5.85 4.36 1.19
C SER A 286 5.14 4.72 2.50
N TYR A 287 3.81 4.75 2.49
CA TYR A 287 2.99 5.26 3.59
C TYR A 287 2.44 4.15 4.51
N LEU A 288 2.97 2.96 4.44
CA LEU A 288 2.66 1.91 5.41
C LEU A 288 3.25 2.23 6.79
N GLY A 289 4.46 2.80 6.83
CA GLY A 289 5.11 3.29 8.05
C GLY A 289 5.24 4.81 8.09
N LEU A 290 5.52 5.46 6.95
CA LEU A 290 5.63 6.91 6.85
C LEU A 290 4.22 7.54 6.95
N ASP A 291 3.91 8.20 8.07
CA ASP A 291 2.61 8.84 8.30
C ASP A 291 2.43 10.04 7.38
N PRO A 292 1.49 10.00 6.41
CA PRO A 292 1.26 11.12 5.50
C PRO A 292 0.47 12.27 6.15
N ARG A 293 -0.12 12.09 7.32
CA ARG A 293 -0.94 13.10 8.01
C ARG A 293 -0.08 14.28 8.45
N GLY A 294 -0.28 15.42 7.81
CA GLY A 294 0.53 16.62 8.05
C GLY A 294 1.99 16.51 7.58
N LEU A 295 2.32 15.47 6.81
CA LEU A 295 3.61 15.33 6.15
C LEU A 295 3.64 16.25 4.92
N LYS A 296 4.54 17.23 4.95
CA LYS A 296 4.69 18.24 3.89
C LYS A 296 6.16 18.53 3.62
N ASP A 297 6.42 18.96 2.41
CA ASP A 297 7.68 19.60 2.05
C ASP A 297 7.42 20.73 1.04
N ARG A 298 8.47 21.25 0.42
CA ARG A 298 8.32 22.32 -0.60
C ARG A 298 7.60 21.86 -1.87
N TYR A 299 7.36 20.58 -2.06
CA TYR A 299 6.76 20.02 -3.27
C TYR A 299 5.28 19.70 -3.10
N ALA A 300 4.86 19.17 -1.94
CA ALA A 300 3.49 18.77 -1.72
C ALA A 300 3.09 18.63 -0.24
N ASP A 301 1.78 18.60 -0.02
CA ASP A 301 1.12 17.98 1.14
C ASP A 301 0.79 16.53 0.78
N TYR A 302 1.50 15.58 1.36
CA TYR A 302 1.43 14.16 0.98
C TYR A 302 0.10 13.48 1.39
N TRP A 303 -0.56 13.97 2.44
CA TRP A 303 -1.91 13.52 2.75
C TRP A 303 -2.90 13.91 1.65
N GLN A 304 -2.84 15.17 1.21
CA GLN A 304 -3.73 15.66 0.17
C GLN A 304 -3.43 15.02 -1.19
N GLU A 305 -2.14 14.79 -1.50
CA GLU A 305 -1.72 14.11 -2.73
C GLU A 305 -2.29 12.70 -2.83
N ASN A 306 -2.05 11.88 -1.78
CA ASN A 306 -2.51 10.49 -1.72
C ASN A 306 -4.04 10.40 -1.74
N ARG A 307 -4.70 11.29 -1.00
CA ARG A 307 -6.16 11.36 -0.98
C ARG A 307 -6.73 11.73 -2.35
N ASN A 308 -6.14 12.72 -3.02
CA ASN A 308 -6.58 13.11 -4.36
C ASN A 308 -6.34 12.02 -5.39
N GLN A 309 -5.18 11.35 -5.37
CA GLN A 309 -4.93 10.18 -6.23
C GLN A 309 -5.98 9.09 -6.01
N THR A 310 -6.32 8.81 -4.76
CA THR A 310 -7.35 7.80 -4.42
C THR A 310 -8.72 8.21 -4.95
N LEU A 311 -9.11 9.47 -4.76
CA LEU A 311 -10.40 9.99 -5.22
C LEU A 311 -10.49 10.05 -6.76
N ILE A 312 -9.40 10.34 -7.45
CA ILE A 312 -9.32 10.25 -8.92
C ILE A 312 -9.52 8.80 -9.37
N ASN A 313 -8.88 7.84 -8.72
CA ASN A 313 -9.02 6.41 -9.03
C ASN A 313 -10.46 5.92 -8.81
N TYR A 314 -11.06 6.32 -7.70
CA TYR A 314 -12.48 6.07 -7.40
C TYR A 314 -13.39 6.70 -8.48
N GLN A 315 -13.22 7.99 -8.78
CA GLN A 315 -14.06 8.71 -9.72
C GLN A 315 -13.96 8.14 -11.14
N TRP A 316 -12.76 7.72 -11.55
CA TRP A 316 -12.57 7.01 -12.83
C TRP A 316 -13.44 5.74 -12.93
N CYS A 317 -13.47 4.95 -11.86
CA CYS A 317 -14.30 3.74 -11.83
C CYS A 317 -15.80 4.06 -11.78
N VAL A 318 -16.19 5.18 -11.13
CA VAL A 318 -17.59 5.66 -11.09
C VAL A 318 -18.04 6.16 -12.48
N ASP A 319 -17.21 6.99 -13.12
CA ASP A 319 -17.48 7.52 -14.47
C ASP A 319 -17.45 6.42 -15.52
N ASN A 320 -16.61 5.42 -15.29
CA ASN A 320 -16.47 4.22 -16.14
C ASN A 320 -16.42 4.54 -17.65
N PRO A 321 -15.47 5.36 -18.10
CA PRO A 321 -15.46 5.88 -19.47
C PRO A 321 -15.34 4.79 -20.53
N LYS A 322 -14.88 3.59 -20.15
CA LYS A 322 -14.73 2.44 -21.03
C LYS A 322 -15.91 1.45 -20.98
N GLY A 323 -16.92 1.71 -20.14
CA GLY A 323 -18.13 0.87 -20.04
C GLY A 323 -17.86 -0.53 -19.48
N PHE A 324 -16.87 -0.72 -18.63
CA PHE A 324 -16.56 -2.02 -18.05
C PHE A 324 -17.65 -2.48 -17.08
N LYS A 325 -18.14 -3.71 -17.26
CA LYS A 325 -19.10 -4.32 -16.35
C LYS A 325 -18.48 -4.47 -14.95
N GLY A 326 -19.26 -4.14 -13.92
CA GLY A 326 -18.86 -4.30 -12.52
C GLY A 326 -18.18 -3.08 -11.90
N TYR A 327 -17.85 -2.05 -12.68
CA TYR A 327 -17.32 -0.78 -12.17
C TYR A 327 -18.43 0.11 -11.62
N GLY A 328 -18.14 0.87 -10.58
CA GLY A 328 -19.07 1.83 -10.01
C GLY A 328 -18.71 2.23 -8.57
N PRO A 329 -19.58 2.99 -7.89
CA PRO A 329 -19.29 3.54 -6.55
C PRO A 329 -19.05 2.48 -5.47
N ASN A 330 -19.59 1.28 -5.65
CA ASN A 330 -19.43 0.17 -4.71
C ASN A 330 -18.39 -0.87 -5.16
N SER A 331 -17.72 -0.65 -6.30
CA SER A 331 -16.76 -1.62 -6.84
C SER A 331 -15.75 -0.87 -7.71
N TRP A 332 -14.59 -0.57 -7.13
CA TRP A 332 -13.57 0.31 -7.69
C TRP A 332 -12.16 -0.08 -7.20
N GLY A 333 -11.16 0.39 -7.89
CA GLY A 333 -9.77 0.28 -7.47
C GLY A 333 -8.88 -0.30 -8.56
N LEU A 334 -7.96 0.54 -9.05
CA LEU A 334 -6.98 0.23 -10.07
C LEU A 334 -5.57 0.33 -9.51
N THR A 335 -4.85 -0.78 -9.50
CA THR A 335 -3.43 -0.84 -9.13
C THR A 335 -2.75 -2.00 -9.85
N SER A 336 -1.44 -2.17 -9.68
CA SER A 336 -0.74 -3.31 -10.29
C SER A 336 -1.20 -4.62 -9.68
N SER A 337 -1.46 -5.62 -10.54
CA SER A 337 -1.98 -6.93 -10.13
C SER A 337 -1.90 -7.95 -11.26
N TYR A 338 -2.33 -9.16 -11.02
CA TYR A 338 -2.71 -10.07 -12.10
C TYR A 338 -3.78 -9.44 -13.00
N SER A 339 -3.76 -9.79 -14.27
CA SER A 339 -4.77 -9.41 -15.24
C SER A 339 -5.05 -10.54 -16.22
N VAL A 340 -6.03 -10.35 -17.08
CA VAL A 340 -6.33 -11.26 -18.20
C VAL A 340 -5.18 -11.38 -19.21
N ARG A 341 -4.15 -10.52 -19.09
CA ARG A 341 -2.96 -10.49 -19.97
C ARG A 341 -1.65 -10.74 -19.20
N GLY A 342 -1.71 -11.33 -18.00
CA GLY A 342 -0.58 -11.45 -17.09
C GLY A 342 -0.53 -10.30 -16.09
N TYR A 343 0.61 -10.08 -15.41
CA TYR A 343 0.78 -8.97 -14.47
C TYR A 343 0.80 -7.63 -15.20
N ALA A 344 0.04 -6.65 -14.72
CA ALA A 344 -0.07 -5.33 -15.35
C ALA A 344 -0.32 -4.22 -14.32
N GLY A 345 0.19 -3.03 -14.61
CA GLY A 345 -0.07 -1.82 -13.81
C GLY A 345 -1.34 -1.13 -14.29
N HIS A 346 -2.48 -1.37 -13.62
CA HIS A 346 -3.73 -0.69 -13.91
C HIS A 346 -3.74 0.71 -13.30
N ALA A 347 -4.25 1.68 -14.04
CA ALA A 347 -4.34 3.08 -13.61
C ALA A 347 -5.48 3.79 -14.36
N PRO A 348 -5.98 4.94 -13.86
CA PRO A 348 -7.03 5.74 -14.48
C PRO A 348 -6.62 6.32 -15.84
N SER A 349 -6.58 5.50 -16.88
CA SER A 349 -6.27 5.93 -18.25
C SER A 349 -6.82 4.95 -19.29
N GLU A 350 -7.09 5.44 -20.49
CA GLU A 350 -7.54 4.63 -21.63
C GLU A 350 -6.61 3.44 -21.92
N LYS A 351 -5.31 3.66 -21.78
CA LYS A 351 -4.28 2.67 -22.09
C LYS A 351 -4.10 1.62 -20.99
N ARG A 352 -4.17 2.03 -19.71
CA ARG A 352 -3.80 1.18 -18.58
C ARG A 352 -4.97 0.52 -17.88
N ASP A 353 -6.19 0.99 -18.11
CA ASP A 353 -7.39 0.36 -17.56
C ASP A 353 -7.81 -0.81 -18.47
N LEU A 354 -7.71 -2.04 -17.93
CA LEU A 354 -7.99 -3.29 -18.63
C LEU A 354 -9.33 -3.93 -18.22
N GLY A 355 -10.18 -3.23 -17.46
CA GLY A 355 -11.43 -3.78 -16.93
C GLY A 355 -11.22 -4.79 -15.80
N VAL A 356 -10.15 -4.61 -15.02
CA VAL A 356 -9.77 -5.45 -13.88
C VAL A 356 -9.78 -4.61 -12.61
N LEU A 357 -10.48 -5.07 -11.59
CA LEU A 357 -10.51 -4.46 -10.25
C LEU A 357 -9.63 -5.22 -9.28
N VAL A 358 -9.00 -4.48 -8.40
CA VAL A 358 -7.99 -4.98 -7.47
C VAL A 358 -8.39 -4.59 -6.03
N PRO A 359 -8.79 -5.54 -5.19
CA PRO A 359 -9.30 -5.24 -3.85
C PRO A 359 -8.35 -4.41 -2.98
N THR A 360 -7.04 -4.65 -3.05
CA THR A 360 -6.06 -3.87 -2.28
C THR A 360 -6.14 -2.38 -2.58
N ALA A 361 -6.44 -1.97 -3.82
CA ALA A 361 -6.53 -0.56 -4.20
C ALA A 361 -7.57 0.20 -3.35
N ALA A 362 -8.77 -0.38 -3.17
CA ALA A 362 -9.81 0.22 -2.35
C ALA A 362 -9.58 0.01 -0.85
N LEU A 363 -9.18 -1.19 -0.42
CA LEU A 363 -9.08 -1.53 1.00
C LEU A 363 -7.86 -0.88 1.67
N SER A 364 -6.73 -0.79 0.96
CA SER A 364 -5.54 -0.10 1.46
C SER A 364 -5.70 1.43 1.46
N SER A 365 -6.73 1.94 0.79
CA SER A 365 -7.11 3.36 0.81
C SER A 365 -8.02 3.73 1.97
N MET A 366 -8.30 2.82 2.88
CA MET A 366 -9.19 3.04 4.04
C MET A 366 -8.88 4.34 4.82
N PRO A 367 -7.61 4.71 5.08
CA PRO A 367 -7.33 5.98 5.75
C PRO A 367 -7.72 7.22 4.92
N TYR A 368 -7.58 7.16 3.60
CA TYR A 368 -7.79 8.31 2.71
C TYR A 368 -9.25 8.52 2.33
N THR A 369 -9.99 7.42 2.13
CA THR A 369 -11.38 7.42 1.64
C THR A 369 -12.22 6.37 2.37
N PRO A 370 -12.40 6.50 3.70
CA PRO A 370 -13.03 5.46 4.51
C PRO A 370 -14.46 5.13 4.06
N GLU A 371 -15.24 6.12 3.61
CA GLU A 371 -16.60 5.90 3.14
C GLU A 371 -16.65 5.06 1.87
N GLN A 372 -15.86 5.44 0.86
CA GLN A 372 -15.79 4.75 -0.42
C GLN A 372 -15.17 3.35 -0.27
N SER A 373 -14.13 3.24 0.54
CA SER A 373 -13.47 1.97 0.83
C SER A 373 -14.40 1.00 1.56
N MET A 374 -15.17 1.47 2.54
CA MET A 374 -16.18 0.65 3.24
C MET A 374 -17.37 0.27 2.35
N GLN A 375 -17.76 1.13 1.41
CA GLN A 375 -18.80 0.77 0.43
C GLN A 375 -18.35 -0.40 -0.45
N ALA A 376 -17.10 -0.36 -0.93
CA ALA A 376 -16.52 -1.45 -1.70
C ALA A 376 -16.40 -2.73 -0.86
N LEU A 377 -15.88 -2.62 0.37
CA LEU A 377 -15.76 -3.74 1.30
C LEU A 377 -17.10 -4.44 1.54
N ARG A 378 -18.14 -3.69 1.91
CA ARG A 378 -19.49 -4.24 2.15
C ARG A 378 -20.02 -4.95 0.91
N HIS A 379 -19.93 -4.31 -0.26
CA HIS A 379 -20.44 -4.88 -1.50
C HIS A 379 -19.71 -6.19 -1.83
N TRP A 380 -18.40 -6.20 -1.81
CA TRP A 380 -17.63 -7.40 -2.15
C TRP A 380 -17.81 -8.52 -1.12
N TYR A 381 -17.85 -8.19 0.17
CA TYR A 381 -18.03 -9.18 1.23
C TYR A 381 -19.43 -9.80 1.23
N THR A 382 -20.48 -9.05 0.87
CA THR A 382 -21.86 -9.56 0.90
C THR A 382 -22.31 -10.15 -0.44
N ALA A 383 -21.93 -9.51 -1.57
CA ALA A 383 -22.46 -9.88 -2.89
C ALA A 383 -21.50 -10.73 -3.73
N LYS A 384 -20.20 -10.72 -3.42
CA LYS A 384 -19.17 -11.39 -4.24
C LYS A 384 -18.26 -12.35 -3.47
N LYS A 385 -18.48 -12.53 -2.17
CA LYS A 385 -17.60 -13.32 -1.29
C LYS A 385 -17.24 -14.68 -1.89
N ASP A 386 -18.20 -15.41 -2.41
CA ASP A 386 -17.99 -16.75 -2.96
C ASP A 386 -17.05 -16.79 -4.19
N SER A 387 -16.94 -15.66 -4.90
CA SER A 387 -16.14 -15.58 -6.13
C SER A 387 -14.76 -14.99 -5.93
N ILE A 388 -14.60 -14.05 -4.98
CA ILE A 388 -13.39 -13.24 -4.85
C ILE A 388 -12.73 -13.27 -3.46
N PHE A 389 -13.25 -14.08 -2.53
CA PHE A 389 -12.71 -14.20 -1.17
C PHE A 389 -12.36 -15.66 -0.86
N GLY A 390 -11.21 -15.88 -0.28
CA GLY A 390 -10.70 -17.22 -0.02
C GLY A 390 -9.93 -17.32 1.30
N PRO A 391 -9.04 -18.33 1.45
CA PRO A 391 -8.39 -18.64 2.73
C PRO A 391 -7.53 -17.49 3.29
N TYR A 392 -7.07 -16.58 2.45
CA TYR A 392 -6.24 -15.44 2.84
C TYR A 392 -6.87 -14.08 2.47
N GLY A 393 -8.19 -13.97 2.60
CA GLY A 393 -8.92 -12.75 2.28
C GLY A 393 -9.30 -12.63 0.81
N PHE A 394 -9.43 -11.41 0.32
CA PHE A 394 -9.73 -11.16 -1.09
C PHE A 394 -8.58 -11.61 -1.98
N TYR A 395 -8.93 -12.29 -3.09
CA TYR A 395 -7.96 -12.59 -4.15
C TYR A 395 -7.39 -11.30 -4.74
N ASP A 396 -6.24 -11.42 -5.37
CA ASP A 396 -5.46 -10.31 -5.91
C ASP A 396 -6.26 -9.40 -6.85
N ALA A 397 -6.99 -9.98 -7.79
CA ALA A 397 -7.75 -9.23 -8.78
C ALA A 397 -8.95 -10.02 -9.30
N PHE A 398 -9.90 -9.30 -9.90
CA PHE A 398 -11.05 -9.91 -10.59
C PHE A 398 -11.60 -9.01 -11.69
N SER A 399 -12.41 -9.58 -12.60
CA SER A 399 -13.10 -8.84 -13.65
C SER A 399 -14.46 -9.40 -13.95
N ASP A 400 -15.51 -8.66 -13.64
CA ASP A 400 -16.88 -8.98 -14.07
C ASP A 400 -17.06 -8.81 -15.58
N HIS A 401 -16.30 -7.90 -16.19
CA HIS A 401 -16.35 -7.65 -17.63
C HIS A 401 -15.83 -8.84 -18.43
N HIS A 402 -14.73 -9.44 -17.98
CA HIS A 402 -14.10 -10.59 -18.61
C HIS A 402 -14.57 -11.94 -18.04
N ASN A 403 -15.49 -11.95 -17.07
CA ASN A 403 -15.89 -13.14 -16.30
C ASN A 403 -14.67 -13.92 -15.77
N TRP A 404 -13.71 -13.19 -15.14
CA TRP A 404 -12.41 -13.71 -14.75
C TRP A 404 -12.18 -13.51 -13.25
N TYR A 405 -11.99 -14.62 -12.53
CA TYR A 405 -11.90 -14.68 -11.06
C TYR A 405 -10.77 -15.63 -10.65
N PRO A 406 -9.49 -15.20 -10.75
CA PRO A 406 -8.36 -16.04 -10.39
C PRO A 406 -8.27 -16.20 -8.88
N LYS A 407 -7.98 -17.42 -8.42
CA LYS A 407 -7.81 -17.72 -6.99
C LYS A 407 -6.33 -17.59 -6.60
N ARG A 408 -5.80 -16.39 -6.65
CA ARG A 408 -4.38 -16.07 -6.49
C ARG A 408 -4.19 -14.89 -5.57
N TYR A 409 -3.03 -14.83 -4.93
CA TYR A 409 -2.62 -13.75 -4.02
C TYR A 409 -1.20 -13.32 -4.35
N LEU A 410 -0.87 -12.06 -4.06
CA LEU A 410 0.46 -11.48 -4.06
C LEU A 410 0.76 -10.85 -2.70
N ALA A 411 1.95 -11.10 -2.14
CA ALA A 411 2.34 -10.53 -0.84
C ALA A 411 2.27 -9.01 -0.84
N ILE A 412 2.73 -8.43 -1.95
CA ILE A 412 2.82 -6.98 -2.12
C ILE A 412 1.44 -6.29 -2.09
N ASP A 413 0.37 -7.01 -2.42
CA ASP A 413 -1.00 -6.51 -2.40
C ASP A 413 -1.75 -6.85 -1.10
N GLN A 414 -1.43 -7.99 -0.48
CA GLN A 414 -2.08 -8.39 0.78
C GLN A 414 -1.58 -7.59 2.00
N GLY A 415 -0.29 -7.23 2.01
CA GLY A 415 0.30 -6.47 3.11
C GLY A 415 -0.34 -5.12 3.35
N PRO A 416 -0.50 -4.28 2.33
CA PRO A 416 -1.15 -2.98 2.46
C PRO A 416 -2.58 -3.05 3.01
N ILE A 417 -3.35 -4.09 2.70
CA ILE A 417 -4.69 -4.28 3.29
C ILE A 417 -4.59 -4.35 4.82
N VAL A 418 -3.76 -5.27 5.34
CA VAL A 418 -3.62 -5.47 6.80
C VAL A 418 -3.12 -4.21 7.49
N VAL A 419 -2.07 -3.59 6.94
CA VAL A 419 -1.34 -2.47 7.54
C VAL A 419 -2.16 -1.17 7.49
N MET A 420 -2.77 -0.84 6.33
CA MET A 420 -3.54 0.40 6.19
C MET A 420 -4.89 0.34 6.89
N MET A 421 -5.52 -0.83 6.96
CA MET A 421 -6.69 -1.02 7.82
C MET A 421 -6.33 -0.77 9.29
N GLU A 422 -5.16 -1.22 9.76
CA GLU A 422 -4.72 -0.95 11.12
C GLU A 422 -4.37 0.53 11.32
N ASN A 423 -3.68 1.15 10.38
CA ASN A 423 -3.37 2.58 10.44
C ASN A 423 -4.64 3.44 10.44
N HIS A 424 -5.67 3.06 9.71
CA HIS A 424 -6.98 3.72 9.80
C HIS A 424 -7.59 3.62 11.19
N ARG A 425 -7.51 2.43 11.81
CA ARG A 425 -8.12 2.15 13.12
C ARG A 425 -7.38 2.81 14.27
N SER A 426 -6.05 2.75 14.29
CA SER A 426 -5.23 3.13 15.46
C SER A 426 -4.02 4.01 15.16
N GLY A 427 -3.56 4.05 13.92
CA GLY A 427 -2.29 4.68 13.55
C GLY A 427 -1.06 3.93 14.04
N LEU A 428 -1.18 2.66 14.44
CA LEU A 428 -0.15 1.88 15.12
C LEU A 428 1.19 1.91 14.36
N LEU A 429 1.18 1.49 13.08
CA LEU A 429 2.42 1.34 12.32
C LEU A 429 3.04 2.72 12.01
N TRP A 430 2.22 3.72 11.75
CA TRP A 430 2.66 5.10 11.58
C TRP A 430 3.36 5.63 12.84
N ASN A 431 2.72 5.49 14.01
CA ASN A 431 3.28 5.96 15.27
C ASN A 431 4.62 5.26 15.58
N LEU A 432 4.70 3.96 15.35
CA LEU A 432 5.92 3.18 15.58
C LEU A 432 7.05 3.63 14.65
N PHE A 433 6.83 3.60 13.32
CA PHE A 433 7.87 3.94 12.36
C PHE A 433 8.36 5.38 12.53
N MET A 434 7.43 6.34 12.68
CA MET A 434 7.74 7.76 12.86
C MET A 434 8.41 8.08 14.20
N SER A 435 8.38 7.16 15.17
CA SER A 435 9.10 7.31 16.44
C SER A 435 10.60 7.01 16.32
N ALA A 436 11.08 6.47 15.20
CA ALA A 436 12.49 6.18 14.99
C ALA A 436 13.30 7.50 14.84
N PRO A 437 14.30 7.75 15.74
CA PRO A 437 15.03 9.02 15.72
C PRO A 437 15.73 9.31 14.38
N GLU A 438 16.27 8.27 13.74
CA GLU A 438 16.96 8.39 12.45
C GLU A 438 15.99 8.80 11.34
N VAL A 439 14.77 8.24 11.34
CA VAL A 439 13.71 8.62 10.38
C VAL A 439 13.36 10.09 10.54
N GLN A 440 13.19 10.56 11.78
CA GLN A 440 12.92 11.97 12.06
C GLN A 440 14.08 12.87 11.59
N GLN A 441 15.33 12.45 11.82
CA GLN A 441 16.51 13.20 11.34
C GLN A 441 16.56 13.24 9.81
N GLY A 442 16.28 12.11 9.15
CA GLY A 442 16.22 12.02 7.68
C GLY A 442 15.17 12.96 7.11
N LEU A 443 13.96 12.97 7.68
CA LEU A 443 12.89 13.88 7.26
C LEU A 443 13.27 15.35 7.43
N ARG A 444 13.85 15.74 8.58
CA ARG A 444 14.35 17.12 8.78
C ARG A 444 15.43 17.49 7.76
N LYS A 445 16.38 16.56 7.49
CA LYS A 445 17.44 16.75 6.50
C LYS A 445 16.90 17.03 5.10
N LEU A 446 15.80 16.38 4.72
CA LEU A 446 15.14 16.56 3.44
C LEU A 446 14.17 17.78 3.41
N GLY A 447 13.99 18.47 4.54
CA GLY A 447 13.13 19.65 4.64
C GLY A 447 11.64 19.31 4.76
N PHE A 448 11.30 18.14 5.29
CA PHE A 448 9.92 17.79 5.61
C PHE A 448 9.44 18.43 6.91
N GLU A 449 8.16 18.73 6.93
CA GLU A 449 7.36 19.05 8.12
C GLU A 449 6.45 17.87 8.44
N SER A 450 6.27 17.57 9.72
CA SER A 450 5.33 16.52 10.19
C SER A 450 5.01 16.74 11.66
N PRO A 451 3.80 16.38 12.14
CA PRO A 451 3.45 16.39 13.57
C PRO A 451 4.37 15.52 14.44
N HIS A 452 5.06 14.54 13.85
CA HIS A 452 6.02 13.68 14.53
C HIS A 452 7.42 14.32 14.69
N LEU A 453 7.71 15.45 14.03
CA LEU A 453 8.98 16.15 14.11
C LEU A 453 8.90 17.24 15.19
N LYS A 454 9.15 16.86 16.43
CA LYS A 454 9.23 17.80 17.57
C LYS A 454 10.59 18.49 17.63
#